data_39fb401a892f880bcbb016a0dd99e9d0
#
_entry.id   39fb401a892f880bcbb016a0dd99e9d0
#
_cell.length_a   1.000
_cell.length_b   1.000
_cell.length_c   1.000
_cell.angle_alpha   90.00
_cell.angle_beta   90.00
_cell.angle_gamma   90.00
#
_symmetry.space_group_name_H-M   'P 1'
#
loop_
_entity.id
_entity.type
_entity.pdbx_description
1 polymer ?
#
loop_
_entity_poly.entity_id
_entity_poly.type
_entity_poly.pdbx_seq_one_letter_code
_entity_poly.pdbx_strand_id
1 'polypeptide(L)'
;MNPARTVCLACLAACGLVVVMEGRAAAQFGGAGGFGAQAVGGIAIDTDGIVRNLEPQAVEALAAERRKAIGEGLGDAAERRCVSLAKIVAALDESLTKGVMPAPEVLFLGGIERITHLFVDPDGKDIVLAGPADRITVDASGTVVGATNRRPLLQLEDLVVSLRAIDAARQGGIQCSIDPTPEGIARLQAFLAKQRTIGRDPQGVMRGMEEAVGPQTVRVAGVPGDSRFARVLVAADYRMKRIGMGIEESGVAGLPSYLSLVPPGGRASSLPRFWLEVDYDPIARDPDELAWRIDGRRMKCLTENDVAGRNGIQRGAAGRDAFAERWCAAMTTHYDALAAKQPVFAELVNCVDLAVVAALIRGRQLDTRAGLDLGLLLDPKRLPMPVYDVPESVPTVATGVKKGTNWVLSASGGVQFQPWQFATATRDAADLGPGRETALAGRPARGWYW
;
A
#
# COMPACT_ATOMS: atom_id res chain seq x y z
N MET A 1 -50.50 62.33 34.02
CA MET A 1 -50.57 61.93 35.43
C MET A 1 -50.31 60.42 35.50
N ASN A 2 -49.22 60.09 36.17
CA ASN A 2 -48.88 58.75 36.63
C ASN A 2 -49.95 58.22 37.64
N PRO A 3 -50.05 56.94 38.07
CA PRO A 3 -49.02 55.91 38.12
C PRO A 3 -49.50 54.41 38.05
N ALA A 4 -48.53 53.58 38.27
CA ALA A 4 -48.48 52.36 39.06
C ALA A 4 -48.58 51.00 38.33
N ARG A 5 -47.42 50.36 38.24
CA ARG A 5 -47.00 49.08 38.74
C ARG A 5 -48.08 48.02 39.04
N THR A 6 -47.96 46.87 38.36
CA THR A 6 -48.11 45.58 39.04
C THR A 6 -47.32 44.50 38.26
N VAL A 7 -46.42 43.81 38.96
CA VAL A 7 -45.63 42.66 38.55
C VAL A 7 -46.55 41.45 38.53
N CYS A 8 -46.51 40.63 37.44
CA CYS A 8 -47.07 39.31 37.48
C CYS A 8 -46.06 38.33 36.85
N LEU A 9 -45.54 37.46 37.71
CA LEU A 9 -44.77 36.29 37.31
C LEU A 9 -45.63 35.37 36.44
N ALA A 10 -45.16 35.04 35.24
CA ALA A 10 -45.70 33.94 34.46
C ALA A 10 -44.62 32.93 34.24
N CYS A 11 -44.82 31.75 34.81
CA CYS A 11 -44.01 30.54 34.60
C CYS A 11 -44.05 30.17 33.14
N LEU A 12 -42.93 30.27 32.46
CA LEU A 12 -42.71 29.68 31.14
C LEU A 12 -42.26 28.20 31.33
N ALA A 13 -43.21 27.30 31.11
CA ALA A 13 -42.91 25.89 30.91
C ALA A 13 -42.14 25.73 29.60
N ALA A 14 -40.84 25.51 29.70
CA ALA A 14 -40.03 25.13 28.57
C ALA A 14 -40.30 23.63 28.27
N CYS A 15 -41.12 23.36 27.25
CA CYS A 15 -41.18 22.07 26.60
C CYS A 15 -39.85 21.86 25.88
N GLY A 16 -38.93 21.19 26.53
CA GLY A 16 -37.73 20.64 25.92
C GLY A 16 -38.09 19.58 24.88
N LEU A 17 -38.07 19.96 23.63
CA LEU A 17 -38.06 18.99 22.52
C LEU A 17 -36.71 18.28 22.56
N VAL A 18 -36.66 17.13 23.21
CA VAL A 18 -35.53 16.19 23.10
C VAL A 18 -35.65 15.62 21.69
N VAL A 19 -34.95 16.21 20.75
CA VAL A 19 -34.64 15.55 19.49
C VAL A 19 -33.67 14.44 19.84
N VAL A 20 -34.19 13.23 20.03
CA VAL A 20 -33.39 12.01 20.02
C VAL A 20 -32.86 11.88 18.59
N MET A 21 -31.68 12.42 18.33
CA MET A 21 -30.90 12.01 17.20
C MET A 21 -30.57 10.52 17.46
N GLU A 22 -31.31 9.64 16.84
CA GLU A 22 -30.87 8.29 16.59
C GLU A 22 -29.64 8.39 15.69
N GLY A 23 -28.49 8.70 16.29
CA GLY A 23 -27.20 8.45 15.71
C GLY A 23 -27.09 6.94 15.55
N ARG A 24 -27.42 6.41 14.36
CA ARG A 24 -26.90 5.12 13.95
C ARG A 24 -25.40 5.25 14.11
N ALA A 25 -24.85 4.62 15.14
CA ALA A 25 -23.42 4.40 15.27
C ALA A 25 -23.02 3.62 14.01
N ALA A 26 -22.52 4.32 13.00
CA ALA A 26 -21.77 3.68 11.93
C ALA A 26 -20.67 2.91 12.64
N ALA A 27 -20.70 1.59 12.54
CA ALA A 27 -19.62 0.74 13.04
C ALA A 27 -18.37 1.22 12.30
N GLN A 28 -17.57 2.07 12.95
CA GLN A 28 -16.31 2.51 12.41
C GLN A 28 -15.41 1.27 12.37
N PHE A 29 -15.02 0.85 11.19
CA PHE A 29 -14.02 -0.18 10.94
C PHE A 29 -12.61 0.19 11.50
N GLY A 30 -12.48 1.35 12.10
CA GLY A 30 -11.30 1.82 12.82
C GLY A 30 -11.65 2.04 14.29
N GLY A 31 -11.16 1.18 15.17
CA GLY A 31 -11.12 1.50 16.60
C GLY A 31 -10.43 2.85 16.79
N ALA A 32 -10.88 3.66 17.74
CA ALA A 32 -10.22 4.88 18.19
C ALA A 32 -8.84 4.53 18.77
N GLY A 33 -7.91 4.15 17.91
CA GLY A 33 -6.50 3.94 18.22
C GLY A 33 -5.76 5.23 17.94
N GLY A 34 -4.90 5.66 18.85
CA GLY A 34 -4.00 6.77 18.66
C GLY A 34 -3.06 6.56 17.44
N PHE A 35 -2.14 7.48 17.19
CA PHE A 35 -1.21 7.48 16.03
C PHE A 35 -0.61 6.12 15.66
N GLY A 36 -0.46 5.17 16.63
CA GLY A 36 0.04 3.83 16.40
C GLY A 36 -0.89 2.92 15.59
N ALA A 37 -2.22 3.02 15.79
CA ALA A 37 -3.19 2.14 15.12
C ALA A 37 -3.26 2.35 13.60
N GLN A 38 -2.87 3.52 13.13
CA GLN A 38 -2.83 3.89 11.71
C GLN A 38 -1.49 3.59 11.03
N ALA A 39 -0.50 3.03 11.71
CA ALA A 39 0.79 2.74 11.12
C ALA A 39 0.73 1.57 10.11
N VAL A 40 1.36 1.77 8.96
CA VAL A 40 1.47 0.79 7.87
C VAL A 40 2.92 0.75 7.41
N GLY A 41 3.48 -0.43 7.19
CA GLY A 41 4.85 -0.60 6.68
C GLY A 41 5.94 0.04 7.55
N GLY A 42 5.68 0.18 8.87
CA GLY A 42 6.63 0.78 9.81
C GLY A 42 6.80 2.30 9.67
N ILE A 43 5.87 2.99 8.99
CA ILE A 43 5.81 4.46 8.96
C ILE A 43 4.60 4.97 9.72
N ALA A 44 4.73 6.18 10.25
CA ALA A 44 3.66 7.01 10.76
C ALA A 44 3.55 8.28 9.93
N ILE A 45 2.36 8.87 9.89
CA ILE A 45 2.12 10.16 9.27
C ILE A 45 1.52 11.04 10.35
N ASP A 46 2.14 12.19 10.59
CA ASP A 46 1.64 13.13 11.58
C ASP A 46 0.50 13.99 11.01
N THR A 47 -0.09 14.84 11.86
CA THR A 47 -1.21 15.72 11.51
C THR A 47 -0.87 16.75 10.42
N ASP A 48 0.42 16.99 10.17
CA ASP A 48 0.91 17.87 9.12
C ASP A 48 1.24 17.09 7.83
N GLY A 49 0.86 15.80 7.75
CA GLY A 49 1.10 14.95 6.59
C GLY A 49 2.56 14.51 6.42
N ILE A 50 3.40 14.66 7.45
CA ILE A 50 4.83 14.34 7.37
C ILE A 50 5.04 12.86 7.65
N VAL A 51 5.68 12.17 6.70
CA VAL A 51 6.04 10.75 6.81
C VAL A 51 7.30 10.58 7.66
N ARG A 52 7.24 9.73 8.67
CA ARG A 52 8.35 9.39 9.59
C ARG A 52 8.42 7.90 9.84
N ASN A 53 9.57 7.41 10.30
CA ASN A 53 9.63 6.07 10.87
C ASN A 53 8.80 6.00 12.16
N LEU A 54 8.13 4.87 12.35
CA LEU A 54 7.42 4.61 13.61
C LEU A 54 8.44 4.39 14.73
N GLU A 55 8.21 5.03 15.87
CA GLU A 55 9.05 4.87 17.05
C GLU A 55 8.90 3.46 17.65
N PRO A 56 9.98 2.84 18.21
CA PRO A 56 9.94 1.47 18.73
C PRO A 56 8.80 1.20 19.73
N GLN A 57 8.54 2.13 20.65
CA GLN A 57 7.46 1.99 21.63
C GLN A 57 6.07 1.97 20.96
N ALA A 58 5.90 2.76 19.88
CA ALA A 58 4.66 2.78 19.12
C ALA A 58 4.48 1.47 18.32
N VAL A 59 5.57 0.87 17.82
CA VAL A 59 5.56 -0.46 17.19
C VAL A 59 5.07 -1.52 18.16
N GLU A 60 5.62 -1.55 19.37
CA GLU A 60 5.24 -2.53 20.42
C GLU A 60 3.76 -2.37 20.83
N ALA A 61 3.30 -1.13 21.01
CA ALA A 61 1.92 -0.84 21.35
C ALA A 61 0.95 -1.29 20.24
N LEU A 62 1.26 -1.00 18.98
CA LEU A 62 0.48 -1.45 17.83
C LEU A 62 0.42 -2.97 17.74
N ALA A 63 1.54 -3.65 17.92
CA ALA A 63 1.60 -5.11 17.90
C ALA A 63 0.75 -5.73 19.03
N ALA A 64 0.81 -5.16 20.23
CA ALA A 64 0.01 -5.62 21.37
C ALA A 64 -1.49 -5.42 21.14
N GLU A 65 -1.91 -4.27 20.62
CA GLU A 65 -3.30 -3.97 20.30
C GLU A 65 -3.86 -4.94 19.24
N ARG A 66 -3.12 -5.13 18.13
CA ARG A 66 -3.52 -6.05 17.06
C ARG A 66 -3.57 -7.51 17.52
N ARG A 67 -2.61 -7.96 18.35
CA ARG A 67 -2.65 -9.31 18.95
C ARG A 67 -3.88 -9.50 19.82
N LYS A 68 -4.26 -8.49 20.59
CA LYS A 68 -5.48 -8.54 21.41
C LYS A 68 -6.73 -8.65 20.53
N ALA A 69 -6.77 -7.95 19.40
CA ALA A 69 -7.90 -7.98 18.47
C ALA A 69 -8.03 -9.31 17.72
N ILE A 70 -6.91 -9.93 17.35
CA ILE A 70 -6.88 -11.19 16.57
C ILE A 70 -6.96 -12.43 17.48
N GLY A 71 -6.44 -12.35 18.72
CA GLY A 71 -6.37 -13.49 19.64
C GLY A 71 -5.21 -14.45 19.32
N GLU A 72 -5.39 -15.76 19.64
CA GLU A 72 -4.34 -16.78 19.54
C GLU A 72 -4.04 -17.28 18.10
N GLY A 73 -4.49 -16.57 17.10
CA GLY A 73 -4.33 -16.95 15.70
C GLY A 73 -5.48 -17.82 15.18
N LEU A 74 -5.91 -17.53 13.98
CA LEU A 74 -7.12 -18.07 13.38
C LEU A 74 -6.81 -18.78 12.06
N GLY A 75 -7.52 -19.86 11.80
CA GLY A 75 -7.35 -20.68 10.59
C GLY A 75 -6.11 -21.58 10.63
N ASP A 76 -5.87 -22.27 9.52
CA ASP A 76 -4.75 -23.20 9.32
C ASP A 76 -3.98 -22.84 8.05
N ALA A 77 -2.78 -23.40 7.88
CA ALA A 77 -2.02 -23.29 6.64
C ALA A 77 -2.66 -24.11 5.51
N ALA A 78 -2.66 -23.59 4.29
CA ALA A 78 -3.14 -24.27 3.10
C ALA A 78 -2.31 -23.89 1.88
N GLU A 79 -1.94 -24.86 1.04
CA GLU A 79 -1.26 -24.59 -0.23
C GLU A 79 -2.16 -23.77 -1.17
N ARG A 80 -3.46 -24.03 -1.14
CA ARG A 80 -4.47 -23.25 -1.84
C ARG A 80 -5.73 -23.15 -1.00
N ARG A 81 -6.03 -21.95 -0.55
CA ARG A 81 -7.31 -21.59 0.07
C ARG A 81 -8.15 -20.87 -0.95
N CYS A 82 -9.42 -21.24 -0.98
CA CYS A 82 -10.45 -20.60 -1.78
C CYS A 82 -11.32 -19.71 -0.87
N VAL A 83 -11.63 -18.50 -1.34
CA VAL A 83 -12.41 -17.50 -0.59
C VAL A 83 -13.54 -17.01 -1.50
N SER A 84 -14.76 -17.20 -1.05
CA SER A 84 -16.00 -16.79 -1.75
C SER A 84 -16.29 -15.31 -1.53
N LEU A 85 -16.30 -14.50 -2.58
CA LEU A 85 -16.69 -13.09 -2.48
C LEU A 85 -18.18 -12.93 -2.16
N ALA A 86 -19.06 -13.77 -2.70
CA ALA A 86 -20.48 -13.73 -2.38
C ALA A 86 -20.73 -13.93 -0.88
N LYS A 87 -20.03 -14.89 -0.26
CA LYS A 87 -20.16 -15.16 1.16
C LYS A 87 -19.47 -14.12 2.04
N ILE A 88 -18.37 -13.49 1.58
CA ILE A 88 -17.78 -12.31 2.25
C ILE A 88 -18.80 -11.17 2.27
N VAL A 89 -19.44 -10.86 1.13
CA VAL A 89 -20.48 -9.82 1.05
C VAL A 89 -21.61 -10.12 2.04
N ALA A 90 -22.07 -11.37 2.11
CA ALA A 90 -23.10 -11.78 3.08
C ALA A 90 -22.66 -11.64 4.54
N ALA A 91 -21.42 -12.04 4.86
CA ALA A 91 -20.86 -11.90 6.23
C ALA A 91 -20.70 -10.43 6.65
N LEU A 92 -20.34 -9.57 5.71
CA LEU A 92 -20.26 -8.12 5.94
C LEU A 92 -21.65 -7.50 6.16
N ASP A 93 -22.63 -7.85 5.34
CA ASP A 93 -24.01 -7.36 5.47
C ASP A 93 -24.62 -7.80 6.81
N GLU A 94 -24.39 -9.04 7.23
CA GLU A 94 -24.77 -9.55 8.54
C GLU A 94 -24.10 -8.76 9.69
N SER A 95 -22.78 -8.51 9.58
CA SER A 95 -22.04 -7.76 10.59
C SER A 95 -22.55 -6.31 10.71
N LEU A 96 -22.80 -5.65 9.59
CA LEU A 96 -23.38 -4.31 9.53
C LEU A 96 -24.80 -4.27 10.13
N THR A 97 -25.63 -5.26 9.79
CA THR A 97 -27.00 -5.37 10.33
C THR A 97 -27.00 -5.54 11.86
N LYS A 98 -26.05 -6.33 12.37
CA LYS A 98 -25.89 -6.56 13.82
C LYS A 98 -25.14 -5.44 14.55
N GLY A 99 -24.54 -4.49 13.82
CA GLY A 99 -23.69 -3.45 14.41
C GLY A 99 -22.42 -3.98 15.08
N VAL A 100 -21.87 -5.10 14.59
CA VAL A 100 -20.65 -5.72 15.12
C VAL A 100 -19.53 -5.68 14.10
N MET A 101 -18.28 -5.72 14.58
CA MET A 101 -17.12 -5.83 13.72
C MET A 101 -17.12 -7.17 12.97
N PRO A 102 -16.76 -7.23 11.69
CA PRO A 102 -16.53 -8.48 10.99
C PRO A 102 -15.44 -9.30 11.65
N ALA A 103 -15.56 -10.63 11.55
CA ALA A 103 -14.54 -11.54 12.07
C ALA A 103 -13.17 -11.28 11.41
N PRO A 104 -12.05 -11.45 12.14
CA PRO A 104 -10.71 -11.24 11.60
C PRO A 104 -10.45 -12.04 10.33
N GLU A 105 -11.01 -13.25 10.20
CA GLU A 105 -10.87 -14.04 8.97
C GLU A 105 -11.48 -13.32 7.76
N VAL A 106 -12.60 -12.61 7.91
CA VAL A 106 -13.21 -11.80 6.85
C VAL A 106 -12.31 -10.62 6.51
N LEU A 107 -11.77 -9.93 7.52
CA LEU A 107 -10.88 -8.78 7.34
C LEU A 107 -9.57 -9.15 6.64
N PHE A 108 -9.08 -10.37 6.86
CA PHE A 108 -7.82 -10.88 6.28
C PHE A 108 -8.03 -11.97 5.23
N LEU A 109 -9.18 -11.99 4.57
CA LEU A 109 -9.53 -12.84 3.40
C LEU A 109 -9.13 -14.31 3.61
N GLY A 110 -9.51 -14.87 4.78
CA GLY A 110 -9.25 -16.27 5.13
C GLY A 110 -7.77 -16.60 5.32
N GLY A 111 -6.91 -15.61 5.52
CA GLY A 111 -5.48 -15.81 5.68
C GLY A 111 -4.72 -16.01 4.36
N ILE A 112 -5.31 -15.66 3.21
CA ILE A 112 -4.60 -15.71 1.92
C ILE A 112 -3.44 -14.70 1.94
N GLU A 113 -2.26 -15.16 1.49
CA GLU A 113 -1.02 -14.37 1.45
C GLU A 113 -0.81 -13.64 0.13
N ARG A 114 -1.38 -14.17 -0.97
CA ARG A 114 -1.36 -13.58 -2.31
C ARG A 114 -2.41 -14.26 -3.19
N ILE A 115 -2.87 -13.57 -4.23
CA ILE A 115 -3.77 -14.19 -5.21
C ILE A 115 -2.94 -14.93 -6.26
N THR A 116 -3.28 -16.21 -6.47
CA THR A 116 -2.74 -17.02 -7.57
C THR A 116 -3.80 -17.39 -8.59
N HIS A 117 -5.05 -17.52 -8.16
CA HIS A 117 -6.16 -17.88 -9.05
C HIS A 117 -7.41 -17.04 -8.74
N LEU A 118 -8.21 -16.85 -9.77
CA LEU A 118 -9.56 -16.31 -9.71
C LEU A 118 -10.48 -17.28 -10.45
N PHE A 119 -11.55 -17.73 -9.79
CA PHE A 119 -12.54 -18.61 -10.38
C PHE A 119 -13.91 -17.93 -10.40
N VAL A 120 -14.59 -18.02 -11.54
CA VAL A 120 -15.96 -17.53 -11.73
C VAL A 120 -16.91 -18.71 -11.66
N ASP A 121 -17.94 -18.60 -10.83
CA ASP A 121 -18.95 -19.64 -10.60
C ASP A 121 -20.33 -19.08 -10.90
N PRO A 122 -20.82 -19.18 -12.16
CA PRO A 122 -22.15 -18.69 -12.54
C PRO A 122 -23.30 -19.43 -11.81
N ASP A 123 -23.13 -20.71 -11.55
CA ASP A 123 -24.17 -21.51 -10.87
C ASP A 123 -24.29 -21.11 -9.39
N GLY A 124 -23.16 -20.87 -8.75
CA GLY A 124 -23.10 -20.38 -7.36
C GLY A 124 -23.25 -18.88 -7.22
N LYS A 125 -23.35 -18.13 -8.31
CA LYS A 125 -23.37 -16.66 -8.37
C LYS A 125 -22.22 -16.05 -7.59
N ASP A 126 -20.99 -16.52 -7.86
CA ASP A 126 -19.83 -16.21 -7.04
C ASP A 126 -18.56 -15.98 -7.86
N ILE A 127 -17.65 -15.22 -7.25
CA ILE A 127 -16.24 -15.14 -7.65
C ILE A 127 -15.42 -15.63 -6.48
N VAL A 128 -14.52 -16.57 -6.76
CA VAL A 128 -13.65 -17.19 -5.75
C VAL A 128 -12.21 -16.73 -5.96
N LEU A 129 -11.66 -16.09 -4.95
CA LEU A 129 -10.23 -15.77 -4.86
C LEU A 129 -9.50 -16.98 -4.30
N ALA A 130 -8.35 -17.35 -4.89
CA ALA A 130 -7.60 -18.49 -4.38
C ALA A 130 -6.08 -18.22 -4.38
N GLY A 131 -5.42 -18.78 -3.37
CA GLY A 131 -3.98 -18.67 -3.21
C GLY A 131 -3.47 -19.40 -1.97
N PRO A 132 -2.15 -19.43 -1.74
CA PRO A 132 -1.59 -19.95 -0.52
C PRO A 132 -2.08 -19.14 0.68
N ALA A 133 -2.33 -19.82 1.78
CA ALA A 133 -2.83 -19.20 2.99
C ALA A 133 -2.18 -19.79 4.24
N ASP A 134 -2.18 -19.02 5.31
CA ASP A 134 -1.62 -19.43 6.58
C ASP A 134 -2.53 -18.99 7.73
N ARG A 135 -2.24 -19.49 8.92
CA ARG A 135 -2.89 -19.05 10.16
C ARG A 135 -2.60 -17.58 10.43
N ILE A 136 -3.63 -16.81 10.68
CA ILE A 136 -3.56 -15.36 10.92
C ILE A 136 -2.89 -15.10 12.27
N THR A 137 -1.82 -14.31 12.29
CA THR A 137 -1.12 -13.86 13.51
C THR A 137 -0.56 -12.45 13.32
N VAL A 138 0.08 -11.90 14.37
CA VAL A 138 0.70 -10.57 14.34
C VAL A 138 2.19 -10.70 14.65
N ASP A 139 3.03 -10.10 13.83
CA ASP A 139 4.47 -10.09 14.04
C ASP A 139 4.92 -9.02 15.07
N ALA A 140 6.24 -8.90 15.27
CA ALA A 140 6.81 -7.93 16.20
C ALA A 140 6.63 -6.47 15.70
N SER A 141 6.47 -6.25 14.40
CA SER A 141 6.21 -4.92 13.82
C SER A 141 4.74 -4.49 13.88
N GLY A 142 3.86 -5.38 14.35
CA GLY A 142 2.42 -5.18 14.33
C GLY A 142 1.78 -5.53 12.98
N THR A 143 2.52 -6.04 12.00
CA THR A 143 1.94 -6.49 10.73
C THR A 143 1.18 -7.81 10.93
N VAL A 144 0.00 -7.92 10.32
CA VAL A 144 -0.77 -9.17 10.31
C VAL A 144 -0.19 -10.08 9.23
N VAL A 145 0.29 -11.24 9.66
CA VAL A 145 1.10 -12.17 8.87
C VAL A 145 0.63 -13.61 9.05
N GLY A 146 1.05 -14.47 8.12
CA GLY A 146 0.96 -15.92 8.30
C GLY A 146 1.88 -16.41 9.42
N ALA A 147 1.43 -17.36 10.20
CA ALA A 147 2.19 -17.86 11.37
C ALA A 147 3.45 -18.61 10.97
N THR A 148 3.43 -19.33 9.84
CA THR A 148 4.52 -20.22 9.40
C THR A 148 5.61 -19.45 8.65
N ASN A 149 5.26 -18.70 7.63
CA ASN A 149 6.22 -18.06 6.73
C ASN A 149 6.39 -16.55 6.94
N ARG A 150 5.61 -15.98 7.87
CA ARG A 150 5.65 -14.56 8.26
C ARG A 150 5.31 -13.59 7.12
N ARG A 151 4.66 -14.05 6.06
CA ARG A 151 4.20 -13.19 4.97
C ARG A 151 2.96 -12.39 5.38
N PRO A 152 2.86 -11.09 5.04
CA PRO A 152 1.63 -10.31 5.21
C PRO A 152 0.46 -10.94 4.49
N LEU A 153 -0.70 -10.91 5.12
CA LEU A 153 -1.94 -11.42 4.57
C LEU A 153 -2.67 -10.35 3.76
N LEU A 154 -3.46 -10.79 2.79
CA LEU A 154 -4.38 -9.91 2.05
C LEU A 154 -5.37 -9.26 3.02
N GLN A 155 -5.72 -8.00 2.75
CA GLN A 155 -6.67 -7.26 3.57
C GLN A 155 -7.92 -6.89 2.76
N LEU A 156 -9.07 -7.06 3.38
CA LEU A 156 -10.36 -6.72 2.78
C LEU A 156 -10.43 -5.24 2.39
N GLU A 157 -9.89 -4.34 3.21
CA GLU A 157 -9.90 -2.91 2.90
C GLU A 157 -9.15 -2.57 1.61
N ASP A 158 -8.01 -3.25 1.33
CA ASP A 158 -7.27 -3.06 0.09
C ASP A 158 -8.02 -3.62 -1.13
N LEU A 159 -8.77 -4.73 -0.95
CA LEU A 159 -9.67 -5.24 -1.98
C LEU A 159 -10.79 -4.23 -2.29
N VAL A 160 -11.45 -3.70 -1.25
CA VAL A 160 -12.53 -2.72 -1.41
C VAL A 160 -12.02 -1.43 -2.07
N VAL A 161 -10.87 -0.93 -1.63
CA VAL A 161 -10.21 0.24 -2.25
C VAL A 161 -9.91 -0.04 -3.73
N SER A 162 -9.36 -1.22 -4.04
CA SER A 162 -9.06 -1.62 -5.42
C SER A 162 -10.31 -1.64 -6.29
N LEU A 163 -11.40 -2.29 -5.84
CA LEU A 163 -12.66 -2.37 -6.58
C LEU A 163 -13.28 -0.99 -6.84
N ARG A 164 -13.20 -0.08 -5.86
CA ARG A 164 -13.75 1.29 -5.98
C ARG A 164 -12.91 2.22 -6.84
N ALA A 165 -11.58 2.07 -6.79
CA ALA A 165 -10.64 2.98 -7.44
C ALA A 165 -10.26 2.57 -8.88
N ILE A 166 -10.52 1.30 -9.27
CA ILE A 166 -9.95 0.75 -10.51
C ILE A 166 -10.37 1.49 -11.78
N ASP A 167 -11.57 2.04 -11.84
CA ASP A 167 -12.01 2.82 -13.01
C ASP A 167 -11.27 4.17 -13.09
N ALA A 168 -10.98 4.82 -11.95
CA ALA A 168 -10.18 6.05 -11.92
C ALA A 168 -8.72 5.78 -12.34
N ALA A 169 -8.17 4.60 -12.02
CA ALA A 169 -6.84 4.20 -12.42
C ALA A 169 -6.69 3.89 -13.94
N ARG A 170 -7.79 3.93 -14.70
CA ARG A 170 -7.78 3.55 -16.13
C ARG A 170 -6.86 4.43 -16.98
N GLN A 171 -6.82 5.73 -16.75
CA GLN A 171 -6.05 6.67 -17.56
C GLN A 171 -4.61 6.88 -17.11
N GLY A 172 -4.33 6.85 -15.81
CA GLY A 172 -3.02 7.17 -15.24
C GLY A 172 -2.35 6.02 -14.51
N GLY A 173 -3.04 4.90 -14.35
CA GLY A 173 -2.59 3.80 -13.47
C GLY A 173 -2.67 4.17 -11.99
N ILE A 174 -2.00 3.36 -11.17
CA ILE A 174 -1.80 3.60 -9.75
C ILE A 174 -0.34 3.99 -9.56
N GLN A 175 -0.10 5.08 -8.87
CA GLN A 175 1.25 5.60 -8.68
C GLN A 175 1.43 6.30 -7.35
N CYS A 176 2.66 6.25 -6.86
CA CYS A 176 3.16 7.03 -5.75
C CYS A 176 4.53 7.57 -6.11
N SER A 177 4.84 8.80 -5.71
CA SER A 177 6.20 9.33 -5.79
C SER A 177 6.53 10.22 -4.60
N ILE A 178 7.81 10.23 -4.22
CA ILE A 178 8.40 11.16 -3.26
C ILE A 178 9.52 11.88 -3.99
N ASP A 179 9.31 13.16 -4.32
CA ASP A 179 10.21 13.93 -5.16
C ASP A 179 10.57 15.28 -4.50
N PRO A 180 11.81 15.78 -4.66
CA PRO A 180 12.17 17.15 -4.30
C PRO A 180 11.31 18.16 -5.07
N THR A 181 11.00 19.28 -4.42
CA THR A 181 10.27 20.38 -5.11
C THR A 181 11.18 21.12 -6.09
N PRO A 182 10.64 21.71 -7.18
CA PRO A 182 11.42 22.55 -8.08
C PRO A 182 12.16 23.67 -7.36
N GLU A 183 11.52 24.30 -6.37
CA GLU A 183 12.10 25.36 -5.54
C GLU A 183 13.22 24.82 -4.66
N GLY A 184 13.08 23.62 -4.09
CA GLY A 184 14.12 22.93 -3.33
C GLY A 184 15.35 22.65 -4.19
N ILE A 185 15.15 22.18 -5.42
CA ILE A 185 16.23 21.96 -6.38
C ILE A 185 16.94 23.28 -6.74
N ALA A 186 16.20 24.36 -6.97
CA ALA A 186 16.78 25.67 -7.25
C ALA A 186 17.62 26.20 -6.08
N ARG A 187 17.13 26.05 -4.83
CA ARG A 187 17.90 26.41 -3.62
C ARG A 187 19.16 25.56 -3.47
N LEU A 188 19.07 24.24 -3.73
CA LEU A 188 20.22 23.35 -3.71
C LEU A 188 21.28 23.78 -4.72
N GLN A 189 20.90 24.11 -5.93
CA GLN A 189 21.82 24.59 -6.97
C GLN A 189 22.52 25.89 -6.54
N ALA A 190 21.76 26.85 -5.96
CA ALA A 190 22.31 28.09 -5.44
C ALA A 190 23.27 27.85 -4.27
N PHE A 191 22.98 26.89 -3.41
CA PHE A 191 23.87 26.46 -2.32
C PHE A 191 25.15 25.85 -2.87
N LEU A 192 25.05 24.87 -3.78
CA LEU A 192 26.22 24.20 -4.38
C LEU A 192 27.12 25.16 -5.19
N ALA A 193 26.54 26.17 -5.86
CA ALA A 193 27.30 27.17 -6.59
C ALA A 193 28.19 28.03 -5.66
N LYS A 194 27.85 28.19 -4.38
CA LYS A 194 28.64 28.90 -3.37
C LYS A 194 29.69 28.01 -2.70
N GLN A 195 29.53 26.69 -2.77
CA GLN A 195 30.43 25.71 -2.18
C GLN A 195 31.59 25.41 -3.14
N ARG A 196 32.74 26.03 -2.93
CA ARG A 196 33.96 25.80 -3.77
C ARG A 196 34.71 24.52 -3.39
N THR A 197 34.60 24.07 -2.15
CA THR A 197 35.21 22.82 -1.65
C THR A 197 34.35 22.27 -0.51
N ILE A 198 34.36 20.97 -0.32
CA ILE A 198 33.63 20.29 0.77
C ILE A 198 34.29 20.57 2.14
N GLY A 199 35.52 21.08 2.12
CA GLY A 199 36.22 21.54 3.34
C GLY A 199 36.46 20.45 4.39
N ARG A 200 36.69 20.89 5.65
CA ARG A 200 36.93 20.01 6.80
C ARG A 200 35.64 19.57 7.52
N ASP A 201 34.48 20.12 7.15
CA ASP A 201 33.17 19.78 7.72
C ASP A 201 32.20 19.21 6.67
N PRO A 202 32.33 17.93 6.27
CA PRO A 202 31.40 17.29 5.35
C PRO A 202 29.98 17.23 5.90
N GLN A 203 29.83 17.09 7.22
CA GLN A 203 28.48 16.99 7.84
C GLN A 203 27.74 18.34 7.80
N GLY A 204 28.45 19.45 7.98
CA GLY A 204 27.84 20.78 7.82
C GLY A 204 27.39 21.04 6.39
N VAL A 205 28.16 20.58 5.40
CA VAL A 205 27.75 20.68 3.99
C VAL A 205 26.52 19.81 3.73
N MET A 206 26.45 18.58 4.28
CA MET A 206 25.26 17.72 4.13
C MET A 206 24.03 18.38 4.73
N ARG A 207 24.09 18.88 5.96
CA ARG A 207 22.97 19.62 6.58
C ARG A 207 22.55 20.82 5.73
N GLY A 208 23.50 21.59 5.22
CA GLY A 208 23.19 22.71 4.33
C GLY A 208 22.51 22.30 3.03
N MET A 209 22.83 21.10 2.49
CA MET A 209 22.14 20.53 1.34
C MET A 209 20.72 20.07 1.69
N GLU A 210 20.53 19.40 2.82
CA GLU A 210 19.20 18.99 3.34
C GLU A 210 18.29 20.20 3.53
N GLU A 211 18.80 21.24 4.19
CA GLU A 211 18.08 22.51 4.41
C GLU A 211 17.75 23.20 3.08
N ALA A 212 18.67 23.21 2.13
CA ALA A 212 18.45 23.81 0.81
C ALA A 212 17.37 23.08 -0.01
N VAL A 213 17.39 21.74 -0.02
CA VAL A 213 16.34 20.94 -0.68
C VAL A 213 15.01 21.15 0.04
N GLY A 214 15.02 21.11 1.37
CA GLY A 214 13.81 21.13 2.19
C GLY A 214 13.01 19.82 2.07
N PRO A 215 11.75 19.77 2.53
CA PRO A 215 10.93 18.58 2.46
C PRO A 215 10.60 18.20 1.00
N GLN A 216 10.55 16.89 0.76
CA GLN A 216 10.14 16.30 -0.51
C GLN A 216 8.62 16.13 -0.50
N THR A 217 7.97 16.35 -1.64
CA THR A 217 6.51 16.18 -1.79
C THR A 217 6.16 14.74 -2.07
N VAL A 218 5.17 14.22 -1.36
CA VAL A 218 4.53 12.94 -1.65
C VAL A 218 3.35 13.16 -2.60
N ARG A 219 3.23 12.32 -3.62
CA ARG A 219 2.08 12.30 -4.52
C ARG A 219 1.57 10.88 -4.66
N VAL A 220 0.26 10.72 -4.51
CA VAL A 220 -0.45 9.45 -4.75
C VAL A 220 -1.55 9.69 -5.76
N ALA A 221 -1.72 8.79 -6.72
CA ALA A 221 -2.80 8.85 -7.70
C ALA A 221 -3.31 7.44 -8.04
N GLY A 222 -4.54 7.37 -8.51
CA GLY A 222 -5.21 6.12 -8.89
C GLY A 222 -5.88 5.39 -7.72
N VAL A 223 -5.58 5.76 -6.47
CA VAL A 223 -6.27 5.32 -5.24
C VAL A 223 -6.48 6.51 -4.30
N PRO A 224 -7.44 6.47 -3.36
CA PRO A 224 -7.60 7.53 -2.36
C PRO A 224 -6.34 7.68 -1.50
N GLY A 225 -5.88 8.93 -1.33
CA GLY A 225 -4.66 9.23 -0.56
C GLY A 225 -4.78 8.92 0.93
N ASP A 226 -6.00 8.89 1.44
CA ASP A 226 -6.37 8.58 2.83
C ASP A 226 -6.70 7.09 3.05
N SER A 227 -6.28 6.21 2.12
CA SER A 227 -6.45 4.75 2.22
C SER A 227 -5.20 4.04 2.76
N ARG A 228 -5.40 2.84 3.34
CA ARG A 228 -4.28 1.95 3.66
C ARG A 228 -3.43 1.63 2.44
N PHE A 229 -4.07 1.39 1.29
CA PHE A 229 -3.39 1.13 0.02
C PHE A 229 -2.38 2.24 -0.31
N ALA A 230 -2.79 3.52 -0.22
CA ALA A 230 -1.90 4.66 -0.44
C ALA A 230 -0.71 4.66 0.52
N ARG A 231 -0.94 4.32 1.79
CA ARG A 231 0.13 4.20 2.80
C ARG A 231 1.12 3.09 2.49
N VAL A 232 0.66 1.94 1.99
CA VAL A 232 1.55 0.85 1.55
C VAL A 232 2.44 1.31 0.39
N LEU A 233 1.87 2.01 -0.60
CA LEU A 233 2.65 2.59 -1.71
C LEU A 233 3.75 3.52 -1.20
N VAL A 234 3.38 4.46 -0.34
CA VAL A 234 4.32 5.46 0.22
C VAL A 234 5.38 4.80 1.09
N ALA A 235 4.99 3.84 1.93
CA ALA A 235 5.93 3.13 2.79
C ALA A 235 6.94 2.31 2.00
N ALA A 236 6.50 1.61 0.95
CA ALA A 236 7.38 0.83 0.09
C ALA A 236 8.36 1.72 -0.68
N ASP A 237 7.89 2.84 -1.24
CA ASP A 237 8.74 3.84 -1.90
C ASP A 237 9.75 4.44 -0.92
N TYR A 238 9.30 4.86 0.26
CA TYR A 238 10.14 5.42 1.30
C TYR A 238 11.27 4.45 1.72
N ARG A 239 10.94 3.18 1.97
CA ARG A 239 11.90 2.13 2.34
C ARG A 239 12.87 1.82 1.20
N MET A 240 12.37 1.66 -0.03
CA MET A 240 13.20 1.45 -1.21
C MET A 240 14.29 2.51 -1.34
N LYS A 241 13.92 3.79 -1.21
CA LYS A 241 14.86 4.92 -1.31
C LYS A 241 15.89 4.91 -0.20
N ARG A 242 15.49 4.64 1.05
CA ARG A 242 16.39 4.57 2.19
C ARG A 242 17.40 3.44 2.06
N ILE A 243 16.99 2.27 1.54
CA ILE A 243 17.89 1.16 1.21
C ILE A 243 18.84 1.57 0.08
N GLY A 244 18.34 2.12 -1.00
CA GLY A 244 19.16 2.60 -2.13
C GLY A 244 20.20 3.62 -1.69
N MET A 245 19.82 4.57 -0.86
CA MET A 245 20.70 5.61 -0.31
C MET A 245 21.65 5.09 0.78
N GLY A 246 21.50 3.86 1.27
CA GLY A 246 22.32 3.32 2.36
C GLY A 246 22.03 3.92 3.73
N ILE A 247 20.85 4.50 3.93
CA ILE A 247 20.33 4.98 5.21
C ILE A 247 19.82 3.79 6.05
N GLU A 248 19.25 2.79 5.37
CA GLU A 248 18.79 1.54 5.96
C GLU A 248 19.44 0.34 5.27
N GLU A 249 19.68 -0.72 6.03
CA GLU A 249 20.12 -1.98 5.48
C GLU A 249 18.92 -2.77 4.91
N SER A 250 19.13 -3.42 3.76
CA SER A 250 18.10 -4.30 3.18
C SER A 250 17.85 -5.53 4.05
N GLY A 251 18.86 -5.98 4.82
CA GLY A 251 18.86 -7.26 5.53
C GLY A 251 18.99 -8.49 4.61
N VAL A 252 19.25 -8.28 3.31
CA VAL A 252 19.33 -9.32 2.29
C VAL A 252 20.74 -9.41 1.72
N ALA A 253 21.34 -10.59 1.80
CA ALA A 253 22.63 -10.85 1.16
C ALA A 253 22.50 -10.67 -0.38
N GLY A 254 23.44 -9.91 -0.97
CA GLY A 254 23.41 -9.62 -2.41
C GLY A 254 22.59 -8.38 -2.80
N LEU A 255 21.91 -7.71 -1.86
CA LEU A 255 21.25 -6.42 -2.09
C LEU A 255 21.95 -5.30 -1.29
N PRO A 256 23.07 -4.78 -1.78
CA PRO A 256 23.77 -3.64 -1.16
C PRO A 256 23.04 -2.33 -1.46
N SER A 257 23.46 -1.22 -0.83
CA SER A 257 22.97 0.10 -1.24
C SER A 257 23.55 0.52 -2.61
N TYR A 258 22.84 1.42 -3.31
CA TYR A 258 23.34 2.01 -4.56
C TYR A 258 24.71 2.67 -4.37
N LEU A 259 24.89 3.46 -3.27
CA LEU A 259 26.15 4.11 -2.97
C LEU A 259 27.32 3.14 -2.79
N SER A 260 27.09 1.97 -2.23
CA SER A 260 28.16 0.97 -2.02
C SER A 260 28.62 0.29 -3.31
N LEU A 261 27.83 0.39 -4.39
CA LEU A 261 28.21 -0.11 -5.72
C LEU A 261 29.13 0.84 -6.47
N VAL A 262 29.26 2.10 -6.03
CA VAL A 262 30.10 3.10 -6.68
C VAL A 262 31.54 2.93 -6.21
N PRO A 263 32.50 2.59 -7.09
CA PRO A 263 33.89 2.39 -6.69
C PRO A 263 34.57 3.73 -6.32
N PRO A 264 35.71 3.71 -5.61
CA PRO A 264 36.50 4.90 -5.40
C PRO A 264 36.86 5.58 -6.75
N GLY A 265 36.61 6.89 -6.86
CA GLY A 265 36.80 7.65 -8.09
C GLY A 265 35.67 7.52 -9.13
N GLY A 266 34.67 6.65 -8.90
CA GLY A 266 33.45 6.63 -9.68
C GLY A 266 32.58 7.86 -9.40
N ARG A 267 31.65 8.16 -10.29
CA ARG A 267 30.69 9.26 -10.10
C ARG A 267 29.29 8.65 -9.92
N ALA A 268 28.69 8.86 -8.75
CA ALA A 268 27.29 8.56 -8.49
C ALA A 268 26.40 9.71 -8.95
N SER A 269 25.19 9.41 -9.38
CA SER A 269 24.14 10.43 -9.44
C SER A 269 23.83 10.94 -8.04
N SER A 270 23.78 12.25 -7.84
CA SER A 270 23.34 12.85 -6.59
C SER A 270 21.81 12.82 -6.41
N LEU A 271 21.09 12.56 -7.49
CA LEU A 271 19.64 12.43 -7.56
C LEU A 271 19.25 11.17 -8.35
N PRO A 272 19.61 9.95 -7.88
CA PRO A 272 19.20 8.74 -8.57
C PRO A 272 17.68 8.61 -8.56
N ARG A 273 17.13 7.96 -9.59
CA ARG A 273 15.71 7.72 -9.69
C ARG A 273 15.43 6.24 -9.74
N PHE A 274 14.55 5.77 -8.85
CA PHE A 274 14.18 4.36 -8.73
C PHE A 274 12.67 4.20 -8.78
N TRP A 275 12.21 3.20 -9.54
CA TRP A 275 10.80 2.85 -9.66
C TRP A 275 10.57 1.38 -9.36
N LEU A 276 9.57 1.09 -8.55
CA LEU A 276 8.98 -0.23 -8.46
C LEU A 276 7.82 -0.31 -9.46
N GLU A 277 7.92 -1.28 -10.35
CA GLU A 277 6.89 -1.60 -11.34
C GLU A 277 6.48 -3.06 -11.23
N VAL A 278 5.30 -3.34 -11.77
CA VAL A 278 4.74 -4.69 -11.81
C VAL A 278 5.38 -5.52 -12.92
N ASP A 279 5.64 -6.81 -12.65
CA ASP A 279 6.30 -7.75 -13.54
C ASP A 279 5.55 -9.10 -13.55
N TYR A 280 4.29 -9.07 -14.00
CA TYR A 280 3.51 -10.28 -14.23
C TYR A 280 3.76 -10.86 -15.61
N ASP A 281 3.69 -12.20 -15.72
CA ASP A 281 3.47 -12.85 -16.98
C ASP A 281 2.07 -12.52 -17.53
N PRO A 282 1.80 -12.69 -18.85
CA PRO A 282 0.44 -12.62 -19.36
C PRO A 282 -0.48 -13.54 -18.56
N ILE A 283 -1.60 -12.99 -18.06
CA ILE A 283 -2.50 -13.74 -17.18
C ILE A 283 -3.09 -14.93 -17.92
N ALA A 284 -2.90 -16.12 -17.36
CA ALA A 284 -3.46 -17.34 -17.93
C ALA A 284 -4.96 -17.42 -17.71
N ARG A 285 -5.71 -17.84 -18.73
CA ARG A 285 -7.16 -18.03 -18.66
C ARG A 285 -7.58 -19.33 -19.31
N ASP A 286 -8.67 -19.93 -18.84
CA ASP A 286 -9.32 -21.03 -19.55
C ASP A 286 -10.09 -20.51 -20.79
N PRO A 287 -10.46 -21.39 -21.72
CA PRO A 287 -11.19 -21.01 -22.94
C PRO A 287 -12.54 -20.32 -22.67
N ASP A 288 -13.20 -20.68 -21.56
CA ASP A 288 -14.50 -20.12 -21.18
C ASP A 288 -14.37 -18.82 -20.38
N GLU A 289 -13.13 -18.39 -20.07
CA GLU A 289 -12.82 -17.23 -19.22
C GLU A 289 -13.48 -17.30 -17.83
N LEU A 290 -13.59 -18.50 -17.28
CA LEU A 290 -14.13 -18.73 -15.93
C LEU A 290 -13.03 -19.07 -14.90
N ALA A 291 -11.81 -19.33 -15.35
CA ALA A 291 -10.65 -19.59 -14.51
C ALA A 291 -9.45 -18.75 -14.96
N TRP A 292 -8.80 -18.11 -14.02
CA TRP A 292 -7.67 -17.22 -14.25
C TRP A 292 -6.52 -17.55 -13.32
N ARG A 293 -5.28 -17.51 -13.82
CA ARG A 293 -4.06 -17.69 -13.01
C ARG A 293 -3.09 -16.53 -13.21
N ILE A 294 -2.65 -15.99 -12.10
CA ILE A 294 -1.71 -14.86 -12.04
C ILE A 294 -0.32 -15.40 -11.72
N ASP A 295 0.53 -15.41 -12.72
CA ASP A 295 1.92 -15.89 -12.67
C ASP A 295 2.91 -14.72 -12.80
N GLY A 296 4.20 -14.99 -12.65
CA GLY A 296 5.29 -14.03 -12.83
C GLY A 296 5.96 -13.60 -11.55
N ARG A 297 7.00 -12.78 -11.70
CA ARG A 297 7.85 -12.29 -10.59
C ARG A 297 7.12 -11.34 -9.65
N ARG A 298 6.06 -10.68 -10.10
CA ARG A 298 5.26 -9.66 -9.43
C ARG A 298 5.83 -8.25 -9.48
N MET A 299 7.10 -8.06 -9.09
CA MET A 299 7.70 -6.73 -8.99
C MET A 299 9.09 -6.70 -9.61
N LYS A 300 9.44 -5.57 -10.21
CA LYS A 300 10.78 -5.22 -10.68
C LYS A 300 11.13 -3.80 -10.29
N CYS A 301 12.43 -3.51 -10.20
CA CYS A 301 12.95 -2.18 -9.99
C CYS A 301 13.58 -1.64 -11.27
N LEU A 302 13.26 -0.42 -11.62
CA LEU A 302 13.78 0.30 -12.78
C LEU A 302 14.44 1.61 -12.36
N THR A 303 15.31 2.17 -13.21
CA THR A 303 15.92 3.47 -13.01
C THR A 303 15.78 4.34 -14.23
N GLU A 304 15.64 5.62 -13.99
CA GLU A 304 15.81 6.70 -14.97
C GLU A 304 16.77 7.73 -14.39
N ASN A 305 17.65 8.28 -15.19
CA ASN A 305 18.58 9.31 -14.72
C ASN A 305 17.98 10.69 -14.93
N ASP A 306 17.79 11.40 -13.83
CA ASP A 306 17.32 12.77 -13.80
C ASP A 306 18.50 13.74 -13.70
N VAL A 307 18.41 14.88 -14.40
CA VAL A 307 19.34 16.02 -14.26
C VAL A 307 18.61 17.18 -13.62
N ALA A 308 19.19 17.71 -12.53
CA ALA A 308 18.76 18.95 -11.96
C ALA A 308 19.20 20.13 -12.86
N GLY A 309 18.30 20.69 -13.64
CA GLY A 309 18.51 21.84 -14.51
C GLY A 309 18.00 23.15 -13.87
N ARG A 310 18.30 24.29 -14.49
CA ARG A 310 17.82 25.61 -14.04
C ARG A 310 16.29 25.74 -13.98
N ASN A 311 15.57 24.91 -14.75
CA ASN A 311 14.12 24.90 -14.85
C ASN A 311 13.49 23.70 -14.11
N GLY A 312 14.18 23.12 -13.11
CA GLY A 312 13.73 21.95 -12.38
C GLY A 312 14.41 20.65 -12.85
N ILE A 313 13.79 19.50 -12.48
CA ILE A 313 14.33 18.19 -12.82
C ILE A 313 13.93 17.82 -14.26
N GLN A 314 14.93 17.59 -15.12
CA GLN A 314 14.74 17.01 -16.45
C GLN A 314 14.86 15.49 -16.33
N ARG A 315 13.76 14.78 -16.57
CA ARG A 315 13.68 13.34 -16.42
C ARG A 315 14.38 12.61 -17.56
N GLY A 316 15.19 11.59 -17.21
CA GLY A 316 15.89 10.75 -18.18
C GLY A 316 17.02 11.44 -18.97
N ALA A 317 17.44 12.65 -18.58
CA ALA A 317 18.38 13.46 -19.36
C ALA A 317 19.87 13.21 -19.06
N ALA A 318 20.22 12.47 -18.00
CA ALA A 318 21.61 12.28 -17.53
C ALA A 318 22.38 11.15 -18.25
N GLY A 319 21.75 10.43 -19.18
CA GLY A 319 22.33 9.22 -19.77
C GLY A 319 22.28 8.02 -18.81
N ARG A 320 22.98 6.93 -19.14
CA ARG A 320 22.94 5.68 -18.36
C ARG A 320 23.81 5.77 -17.11
N ASP A 321 23.22 5.45 -15.94
CA ASP A 321 23.94 5.21 -14.69
C ASP A 321 24.04 3.68 -14.46
N ALA A 322 25.19 3.10 -14.82
CA ALA A 322 25.42 1.66 -14.69
C ALA A 322 25.34 1.16 -13.25
N PHE A 323 25.57 2.02 -12.25
CA PHE A 323 25.45 1.64 -10.84
C PHE A 323 23.99 1.60 -10.42
N ALA A 324 23.16 2.54 -10.88
CA ALA A 324 21.73 2.54 -10.68
C ALA A 324 21.07 1.33 -11.35
N GLU A 325 21.47 1.00 -12.59
CA GLU A 325 20.99 -0.20 -13.29
C GLU A 325 21.36 -1.48 -12.54
N ARG A 326 22.60 -1.60 -12.07
CA ARG A 326 23.05 -2.75 -11.28
C ARG A 326 22.30 -2.86 -9.96
N TRP A 327 22.03 -1.73 -9.29
CA TRP A 327 21.25 -1.73 -8.07
C TRP A 327 19.80 -2.16 -8.32
N CYS A 328 19.15 -1.65 -9.35
CA CYS A 328 17.81 -2.05 -9.75
C CYS A 328 17.72 -3.53 -10.13
N ALA A 329 18.74 -4.05 -10.84
CA ALA A 329 18.82 -5.47 -11.15
C ALA A 329 18.95 -6.34 -9.88
N ALA A 330 19.77 -5.93 -8.90
CA ALA A 330 19.88 -6.60 -7.62
C ALA A 330 18.57 -6.53 -6.83
N MET A 331 17.93 -5.35 -6.76
CA MET A 331 16.62 -5.16 -6.13
C MET A 331 15.55 -6.08 -6.74
N THR A 332 15.51 -6.16 -8.07
CA THR A 332 14.59 -7.06 -8.79
C THR A 332 14.87 -8.53 -8.48
N THR A 333 16.13 -8.93 -8.51
CA THR A 333 16.53 -10.34 -8.26
C THR A 333 16.21 -10.77 -6.84
N HIS A 334 16.40 -9.87 -5.86
CA HIS A 334 16.25 -10.18 -4.44
C HIS A 334 14.93 -9.71 -3.85
N TYR A 335 13.95 -9.30 -4.67
CA TYR A 335 12.69 -8.71 -4.20
C TYR A 335 11.94 -9.63 -3.23
N ASP A 336 11.82 -10.93 -3.54
CA ASP A 336 11.13 -11.91 -2.66
C ASP A 336 11.84 -12.08 -1.32
N ALA A 337 13.18 -12.09 -1.33
CA ALA A 337 13.97 -12.15 -0.10
C ALA A 337 13.82 -10.86 0.73
N LEU A 338 13.75 -9.72 0.07
CA LEU A 338 13.48 -8.43 0.72
C LEU A 338 12.07 -8.40 1.31
N ALA A 339 11.07 -8.86 0.58
CA ALA A 339 9.69 -8.95 1.04
C ALA A 339 9.52 -9.88 2.26
N ALA A 340 10.36 -10.91 2.37
CA ALA A 340 10.41 -11.79 3.54
C ALA A 340 11.06 -11.13 4.78
N LYS A 341 11.95 -10.16 4.58
CA LYS A 341 12.65 -9.43 5.66
C LYS A 341 11.94 -8.13 6.05
N GLN A 342 11.35 -7.46 5.08
CA GLN A 342 10.66 -6.18 5.26
C GLN A 342 9.21 -6.32 4.73
N PRO A 343 8.24 -6.56 5.61
CA PRO A 343 6.88 -6.93 5.24
C PRO A 343 6.18 -5.96 4.26
N VAL A 344 6.50 -4.68 4.29
CA VAL A 344 5.89 -3.68 3.42
C VAL A 344 6.04 -3.99 1.92
N PHE A 345 7.13 -4.65 1.51
CA PHE A 345 7.32 -5.06 0.12
C PHE A 345 6.40 -6.23 -0.28
N ALA A 346 6.05 -7.10 0.67
CA ALA A 346 5.02 -8.10 0.44
C ALA A 346 3.60 -7.50 0.49
N GLU A 347 3.33 -6.53 1.39
CA GLU A 347 2.08 -5.77 1.39
C GLU A 347 1.86 -5.03 0.07
N LEU A 348 2.93 -4.47 -0.53
CA LEU A 348 2.85 -3.86 -1.87
C LEU A 348 2.42 -4.89 -2.93
N VAL A 349 2.99 -6.10 -2.93
CA VAL A 349 2.57 -7.17 -3.84
C VAL A 349 1.08 -7.50 -3.63
N ASN A 350 0.62 -7.57 -2.39
CA ASN A 350 -0.79 -7.83 -2.07
C ASN A 350 -1.71 -6.75 -2.63
N CYS A 351 -1.36 -5.48 -2.47
CA CYS A 351 -2.10 -4.36 -3.06
C CYS A 351 -2.14 -4.43 -4.59
N VAL A 352 -1.03 -4.77 -5.21
CA VAL A 352 -0.92 -4.93 -6.68
C VAL A 352 -1.77 -6.11 -7.17
N ASP A 353 -1.68 -7.28 -6.52
CA ASP A 353 -2.52 -8.45 -6.84
C ASP A 353 -4.02 -8.08 -6.80
N LEU A 354 -4.46 -7.38 -5.75
CA LEU A 354 -5.85 -6.97 -5.58
C LEU A 354 -6.29 -5.93 -6.63
N ALA A 355 -5.42 -5.00 -7.03
CA ALA A 355 -5.71 -4.05 -8.10
C ALA A 355 -5.85 -4.75 -9.47
N VAL A 356 -5.00 -5.74 -9.75
CA VAL A 356 -5.08 -6.56 -10.98
C VAL A 356 -6.35 -7.40 -10.99
N VAL A 357 -6.72 -8.01 -9.86
CA VAL A 357 -7.99 -8.75 -9.70
C VAL A 357 -9.17 -7.81 -9.93
N ALA A 358 -9.17 -6.61 -9.36
CA ALA A 358 -10.23 -5.62 -9.58
C ALA A 358 -10.34 -5.22 -11.07
N ALA A 359 -9.19 -5.04 -11.75
CA ALA A 359 -9.16 -4.76 -13.19
C ALA A 359 -9.69 -5.93 -14.03
N LEU A 360 -9.40 -7.18 -13.66
CA LEU A 360 -9.96 -8.37 -14.31
C LEU A 360 -11.46 -8.45 -14.11
N ILE A 361 -11.94 -8.33 -12.86
CA ILE A 361 -13.37 -8.37 -12.54
C ILE A 361 -14.10 -7.31 -13.37
N ARG A 362 -13.63 -6.07 -13.35
CA ARG A 362 -14.25 -4.96 -14.04
C ARG A 362 -14.11 -5.05 -15.57
N GLY A 363 -12.92 -5.38 -16.05
CA GLY A 363 -12.58 -5.41 -17.48
C GLY A 363 -13.24 -6.56 -18.26
N ARG A 364 -13.44 -7.69 -17.60
CA ARG A 364 -14.06 -8.89 -18.15
C ARG A 364 -15.51 -9.07 -17.70
N GLN A 365 -16.06 -8.11 -16.92
CA GLN A 365 -17.42 -8.16 -16.37
C GLN A 365 -17.67 -9.48 -15.63
N LEU A 366 -16.69 -9.93 -14.83
CA LEU A 366 -16.75 -11.24 -14.18
C LEU A 366 -17.84 -11.29 -13.11
N ASP A 367 -18.14 -10.19 -12.46
CA ASP A 367 -19.27 -10.02 -11.55
C ASP A 367 -20.62 -10.25 -12.27
N THR A 368 -20.82 -9.64 -13.42
CA THR A 368 -22.01 -9.84 -14.27
C THR A 368 -22.10 -11.29 -14.78
N ARG A 369 -20.98 -11.84 -15.23
CA ARG A 369 -20.89 -13.22 -15.71
C ARG A 369 -21.17 -14.24 -14.60
N ALA A 370 -20.72 -13.97 -13.39
CA ALA A 370 -21.03 -14.77 -12.21
C ALA A 370 -22.47 -14.55 -11.71
N GLY A 371 -23.11 -13.44 -12.04
CA GLY A 371 -24.36 -13.00 -11.40
C GLY A 371 -24.16 -12.59 -9.94
N LEU A 372 -22.94 -12.11 -9.59
CA LEU A 372 -22.56 -11.66 -8.25
C LEU A 372 -22.84 -10.17 -8.07
N ASP A 373 -23.61 -9.83 -7.04
CA ASP A 373 -23.81 -8.43 -6.63
C ASP A 373 -22.65 -7.95 -5.70
N LEU A 374 -21.81 -7.07 -6.21
CA LEU A 374 -20.76 -6.39 -5.46
C LEU A 374 -21.20 -5.03 -4.86
N GLY A 375 -22.49 -4.67 -4.97
CA GLY A 375 -23.00 -3.35 -4.60
C GLY A 375 -22.65 -2.93 -3.16
N LEU A 376 -22.61 -3.85 -2.20
CA LEU A 376 -22.17 -3.55 -0.83
C LEU A 376 -20.70 -3.09 -0.79
N LEU A 377 -19.80 -3.80 -1.49
CA LEU A 377 -18.36 -3.46 -1.50
C LEU A 377 -18.10 -2.16 -2.25
N LEU A 378 -18.93 -1.83 -3.23
CA LEU A 378 -18.77 -0.63 -4.07
C LEU A 378 -19.36 0.63 -3.44
N ASP A 379 -20.28 0.52 -2.48
CA ASP A 379 -20.95 1.67 -1.85
C ASP A 379 -20.21 2.14 -0.57
N PRO A 380 -19.51 3.29 -0.60
CA PRO A 380 -18.79 3.81 0.56
C PRO A 380 -19.72 4.26 1.71
N LYS A 381 -21.01 4.50 1.44
CA LYS A 381 -21.97 4.86 2.49
C LYS A 381 -22.46 3.64 3.26
N ARG A 382 -22.63 2.51 2.56
CA ARG A 382 -23.05 1.24 3.20
C ARG A 382 -21.88 0.55 3.89
N LEU A 383 -20.69 0.57 3.29
CA LEU A 383 -19.48 -0.04 3.84
C LEU A 383 -18.36 1.02 3.91
N PRO A 384 -18.35 1.86 4.95
CA PRO A 384 -17.26 2.83 5.15
C PRO A 384 -15.96 2.11 5.47
N MET A 385 -14.85 2.53 4.82
CA MET A 385 -13.51 2.03 5.13
C MET A 385 -12.82 2.96 6.13
N PRO A 386 -11.79 2.46 6.86
CA PRO A 386 -10.94 3.31 7.67
C PRO A 386 -10.34 4.46 6.86
N VAL A 387 -10.27 5.64 7.46
CA VAL A 387 -9.65 6.83 6.89
C VAL A 387 -8.31 7.06 7.58
N TYR A 388 -7.28 7.29 6.80
CA TYR A 388 -5.91 7.49 7.26
C TYR A 388 -5.45 8.92 6.97
N ASP A 389 -4.50 9.44 7.79
CA ASP A 389 -3.90 10.74 7.47
C ASP A 389 -3.17 10.67 6.12
N VAL A 390 -3.36 11.70 5.29
CA VAL A 390 -2.79 11.75 3.95
C VAL A 390 -1.29 12.05 4.03
N PRO A 391 -0.42 11.26 3.39
CA PRO A 391 1.00 11.57 3.32
C PRO A 391 1.24 12.74 2.36
N GLU A 392 1.84 13.83 2.83
CA GLU A 392 2.09 15.03 2.03
C GLU A 392 3.57 15.27 1.78
N SER A 393 4.41 14.99 2.77
CA SER A 393 5.84 15.26 2.66
C SER A 393 6.73 14.29 3.42
N VAL A 394 8.01 14.25 3.00
CA VAL A 394 9.09 13.48 3.65
C VAL A 394 10.27 14.42 3.89
N PRO A 395 10.88 14.43 5.09
CA PRO A 395 12.12 15.14 5.33
C PRO A 395 13.24 14.64 4.42
N THR A 396 14.00 15.55 3.82
CA THR A 396 15.19 15.20 3.05
C THR A 396 16.31 14.75 3.98
N VAL A 397 16.94 13.63 3.64
CA VAL A 397 18.13 13.12 4.34
C VAL A 397 19.22 12.87 3.30
N ALA A 398 20.32 13.57 3.40
CA ALA A 398 21.49 13.40 2.53
C ALA A 398 22.39 12.28 3.06
N THR A 399 22.97 11.51 2.15
CA THR A 399 23.99 10.50 2.51
C THR A 399 25.21 10.63 1.63
N GLY A 400 26.36 10.14 2.11
CA GLY A 400 27.60 10.19 1.36
C GLY A 400 28.57 9.09 1.75
N VAL A 401 29.50 8.76 0.86
CA VAL A 401 30.56 7.79 1.11
C VAL A 401 31.65 8.44 1.96
N LYS A 402 32.02 7.82 3.09
CA LYS A 402 33.03 8.33 4.05
C LYS A 402 34.41 8.64 3.44
N LYS A 403 34.75 8.10 2.26
CA LYS A 403 36.03 8.31 1.56
C LYS A 403 35.79 8.64 0.10
N GLY A 404 35.21 9.80 -0.20
CA GLY A 404 35.00 10.21 -1.58
C GLY A 404 34.17 11.50 -1.71
N THR A 405 33.98 11.92 -2.94
CA THR A 405 33.18 13.11 -3.31
C THR A 405 31.78 12.77 -3.77
N ASN A 406 31.33 11.51 -3.59
CA ASN A 406 30.03 11.05 -4.02
C ASN A 406 28.99 11.23 -2.92
N TRP A 407 27.89 11.89 -3.26
CA TRP A 407 26.77 12.21 -2.39
C TRP A 407 25.49 11.80 -3.06
N VAL A 408 24.56 11.22 -2.32
CA VAL A 408 23.16 11.11 -2.72
C VAL A 408 22.37 12.03 -1.82
N LEU A 409 21.75 13.03 -2.42
CA LEU A 409 20.99 14.06 -1.71
C LEU A 409 19.54 13.64 -1.52
N SER A 410 19.01 12.93 -2.50
CA SER A 410 17.68 12.41 -2.51
C SER A 410 17.60 11.33 -3.58
N ALA A 411 16.91 10.25 -3.31
CA ALA A 411 16.43 9.35 -4.34
C ALA A 411 15.02 9.79 -4.73
N SER A 412 14.76 9.97 -6.01
CA SER A 412 13.43 10.27 -6.57
C SER A 412 12.79 9.02 -7.17
N GLY A 413 11.58 9.16 -7.77
CA GLY A 413 10.82 8.05 -8.34
C GLY A 413 9.73 7.55 -7.40
N GLY A 414 9.43 6.26 -7.43
CA GLY A 414 8.34 5.74 -6.62
C GLY A 414 7.85 4.34 -6.97
N VAL A 415 6.55 4.16 -6.86
CA VAL A 415 5.82 2.97 -7.32
C VAL A 415 4.89 3.39 -8.44
N GLN A 416 4.86 2.67 -9.55
CA GLN A 416 3.88 2.91 -10.60
C GLN A 416 3.49 1.62 -11.31
N PHE A 417 2.22 1.47 -11.64
CA PHE A 417 1.74 0.36 -12.45
C PHE A 417 0.36 0.65 -13.04
N GLN A 418 0.06 -0.07 -14.15
CA GLN A 418 -1.22 0.01 -14.84
C GLN A 418 -1.96 -1.34 -14.73
N PRO A 419 -2.91 -1.51 -13.79
CA PRO A 419 -3.61 -2.77 -13.59
C PRO A 419 -4.35 -3.25 -14.84
N TRP A 420 -4.88 -2.32 -15.63
CA TRP A 420 -5.64 -2.61 -16.85
C TRP A 420 -4.81 -3.28 -17.95
N GLN A 421 -3.50 -3.05 -17.98
CA GLN A 421 -2.58 -3.70 -18.90
C GLN A 421 -2.62 -5.22 -18.75
N PHE A 422 -2.68 -5.68 -17.49
CA PHE A 422 -2.69 -7.10 -17.15
C PHE A 422 -4.07 -7.74 -17.40
N ALA A 423 -5.18 -6.99 -17.22
CA ALA A 423 -6.51 -7.47 -17.55
C ALA A 423 -6.70 -7.72 -19.05
N THR A 424 -5.86 -7.10 -19.91
CA THR A 424 -5.90 -7.28 -21.38
C THR A 424 -4.84 -8.24 -21.91
N ALA A 425 -3.65 -8.28 -21.28
CA ALA A 425 -2.55 -9.17 -21.65
C ALA A 425 -2.80 -10.58 -21.10
N THR A 426 -3.44 -11.43 -21.89
CA THR A 426 -3.83 -12.79 -21.46
C THR A 426 -3.26 -13.87 -22.39
N ARG A 427 -3.13 -15.09 -21.88
CA ARG A 427 -2.75 -16.30 -22.61
C ARG A 427 -3.70 -17.45 -22.28
N ASP A 428 -3.94 -18.30 -23.24
CA ASP A 428 -4.80 -19.47 -23.03
C ASP A 428 -4.09 -20.56 -22.22
N ALA A 429 -4.83 -21.23 -21.32
CA ALA A 429 -4.36 -22.29 -20.45
C ALA A 429 -5.51 -23.27 -20.14
N ALA A 430 -5.62 -24.32 -20.94
CA ALA A 430 -6.71 -25.29 -20.85
C ALA A 430 -6.72 -26.10 -19.53
N ASP A 431 -5.60 -26.15 -18.81
CA ASP A 431 -5.47 -26.82 -17.51
C ASP A 431 -6.23 -26.13 -16.37
N LEU A 432 -6.67 -24.88 -16.57
CA LEU A 432 -7.35 -24.11 -15.53
C LEU A 432 -8.81 -24.53 -15.31
N GLY A 433 -9.53 -24.99 -16.34
CA GLY A 433 -10.92 -25.45 -16.22
C GLY A 433 -11.07 -26.58 -15.18
N PRO A 434 -10.34 -27.71 -15.31
CA PRO A 434 -10.34 -28.77 -14.30
C PRO A 434 -9.93 -28.30 -12.90
N GLY A 435 -8.98 -27.36 -12.82
CA GLY A 435 -8.56 -26.75 -11.55
C GLY A 435 -9.69 -25.96 -10.88
N ARG A 436 -10.51 -25.24 -11.64
CA ARG A 436 -11.71 -24.55 -11.17
C ARG A 436 -12.75 -25.54 -10.66
N GLU A 437 -13.07 -26.57 -11.45
CA GLU A 437 -14.04 -27.60 -11.06
C GLU A 437 -13.68 -28.26 -9.73
N THR A 438 -12.39 -28.64 -9.57
CA THR A 438 -11.89 -29.21 -8.33
C THR A 438 -12.02 -28.24 -7.15
N ALA A 439 -11.68 -26.96 -7.37
CA ALA A 439 -11.78 -25.93 -6.34
C ALA A 439 -13.24 -25.70 -5.92
N LEU A 440 -14.17 -25.62 -6.86
CA LEU A 440 -15.59 -25.40 -6.57
C LEU A 440 -16.26 -26.62 -5.93
N ALA A 441 -15.87 -27.85 -6.31
CA ALA A 441 -16.37 -29.09 -5.71
C ALA A 441 -15.99 -29.21 -4.22
N GLY A 442 -14.85 -28.61 -3.81
CA GLY A 442 -14.42 -28.55 -2.42
C GLY A 442 -15.21 -27.56 -1.54
N ARG A 443 -16.15 -26.78 -2.11
CA ARG A 443 -16.89 -25.74 -1.39
C ARG A 443 -17.73 -26.33 -0.25
N PRO A 444 -17.54 -25.87 1.00
CA PRO A 444 -18.35 -26.38 2.12
C PRO A 444 -19.77 -25.85 2.07
N ALA A 445 -20.71 -26.64 2.59
CA ALA A 445 -22.11 -26.20 2.76
C ALA A 445 -22.22 -24.98 3.68
N ARG A 446 -21.35 -24.87 4.67
CA ARG A 446 -21.25 -23.74 5.61
C ARG A 446 -19.83 -23.17 5.58
N GLY A 447 -19.70 -21.87 5.85
CA GLY A 447 -18.43 -21.17 5.77
C GLY A 447 -18.26 -20.46 4.42
N TRP A 448 -17.26 -19.61 4.31
CA TRP A 448 -17.01 -18.74 3.17
C TRP A 448 -15.59 -18.89 2.60
N TYR A 449 -14.80 -19.77 3.19
CA TYR A 449 -13.48 -20.18 2.68
C TYR A 449 -13.26 -21.68 2.91
N TRP A 450 -12.40 -22.30 2.08
CA TRP A 450 -12.06 -23.71 2.15
C TRP A 450 -10.70 -24.03 1.55
#